data_534d41dc88c3b87dd197802b8653ca03
#
_entry.id   534d41dc88c3b87dd197802b8653ca03
#
_cell.length_a   1.000
_cell.length_b   1.000
_cell.length_c   1.000
_cell.angle_alpha   90.00
_cell.angle_beta   90.00
_cell.angle_gamma   90.00
#
_symmetry.space_group_name_H-M   'P 1'
#
loop_
_entity.id
_entity.type
_entity.pdbx_description
1 polymer ?
#
loop_
_entity_poly.entity_id
_entity_poly.type
_entity_poly.pdbx_seq_one_letter_code
_entity_poly.pdbx_strand_id
1 'polypeptide(L)'
;ARRVLGTSGGATAVLLVGFAVPLDVSGTPVTVAAVQGNVPEPGLDFNAERRAVLDNHATATVDLADRAARGTVERPELVVWPENASDIDPLRNPDAAEVITRATDAVGVPVLVGAVLREPVDHLSNTSIVWGPTGSAAPGPGERYVKRHPAPFAEYIPFRSFFRVFSDKVDLVRRDFVPGERVGVLSVGPARVGDVICFEVVHDGLVRDTVRAGAD
;
A
#
# COMPACT_ATOMS: atom_id res chain seq x y z
N ALA A 1 -24.92 15.87 -40.72
CA ALA A 1 -24.24 16.91 -39.93
C ALA A 1 -24.99 17.28 -38.61
N ARG A 2 -26.32 17.42 -38.62
CA ARG A 2 -27.10 17.82 -37.43
C ARG A 2 -27.05 16.79 -36.26
N ARG A 3 -26.95 15.48 -36.53
CA ARG A 3 -26.92 14.45 -35.48
C ARG A 3 -25.55 14.38 -34.77
N VAL A 4 -24.44 14.66 -35.44
CA VAL A 4 -23.11 14.66 -34.85
C VAL A 4 -22.89 15.86 -33.91
N LEU A 5 -23.43 17.01 -34.27
CA LEU A 5 -23.38 18.21 -33.42
C LEU A 5 -24.19 18.05 -32.10
N GLY A 6 -25.30 17.33 -32.14
CA GLY A 6 -26.11 17.06 -30.93
C GLY A 6 -25.44 16.13 -29.93
N THR A 7 -24.73 15.11 -30.41
CA THR A 7 -23.99 14.16 -29.54
C THR A 7 -22.74 14.80 -28.94
N SER A 8 -22.03 15.61 -29.67
CA SER A 8 -20.84 16.34 -29.16
C SER A 8 -21.23 17.36 -28.09
N GLY A 9 -22.34 18.12 -28.31
CA GLY A 9 -22.82 19.06 -27.30
C GLY A 9 -23.29 18.40 -25.99
N GLY A 10 -23.93 17.22 -26.10
CA GLY A 10 -24.31 16.43 -24.92
C GLY A 10 -23.13 15.91 -24.12
N ALA A 11 -22.11 15.37 -24.79
CA ALA A 11 -20.89 14.89 -24.13
C ALA A 11 -20.12 16.02 -23.44
N THR A 12 -20.01 17.18 -24.09
CA THR A 12 -19.37 18.36 -23.50
C THR A 12 -20.15 18.87 -22.28
N ALA A 13 -21.48 18.89 -22.33
CA ALA A 13 -22.30 19.30 -21.18
C ALA A 13 -22.14 18.37 -19.98
N VAL A 14 -22.08 17.05 -20.20
CA VAL A 14 -21.83 16.05 -19.12
C VAL A 14 -20.45 16.26 -18.48
N LEU A 15 -19.42 16.53 -19.27
CA LEU A 15 -18.08 16.84 -18.76
C LEU A 15 -18.07 18.13 -17.93
N LEU A 16 -18.77 19.18 -18.39
CA LEU A 16 -18.83 20.45 -17.66
C LEU A 16 -19.62 20.36 -16.36
N VAL A 17 -20.67 19.52 -16.30
CA VAL A 17 -21.42 19.28 -15.05
C VAL A 17 -20.52 18.68 -13.97
N GLY A 18 -19.54 17.83 -14.34
CA GLY A 18 -18.57 17.28 -13.38
C GLY A 18 -17.74 18.35 -12.66
N PHE A 19 -17.43 19.46 -13.31
CA PHE A 19 -16.73 20.60 -12.69
C PHE A 19 -17.64 21.48 -11.80
N ALA A 20 -18.94 21.37 -11.95
CA ALA A 20 -19.90 22.13 -11.17
C ALA A 20 -20.35 21.40 -9.88
N VAL A 21 -19.96 20.13 -9.70
CA VAL A 21 -20.24 19.39 -8.47
C VAL A 21 -19.28 19.89 -7.40
N PRO A 22 -19.76 20.52 -6.30
CA PRO A 22 -18.88 20.92 -5.22
C PRO A 22 -18.29 19.67 -4.55
N LEU A 23 -16.97 19.62 -4.45
CA LEU A 23 -16.29 18.64 -3.62
C LEU A 23 -16.38 19.12 -2.17
N ASP A 24 -16.88 18.29 -1.29
CA ASP A 24 -16.83 18.58 0.14
C ASP A 24 -15.38 18.37 0.63
N VAL A 25 -14.74 19.49 0.96
CA VAL A 25 -13.36 19.54 1.46
C VAL A 25 -13.33 20.11 2.88
N SER A 26 -14.41 19.92 3.64
CA SER A 26 -14.59 20.50 4.98
C SER A 26 -13.82 19.77 6.09
N GLY A 27 -13.07 18.71 5.78
CA GLY A 27 -12.26 17.94 6.73
C GLY A 27 -11.06 18.71 7.30
N THR A 28 -10.49 18.21 8.39
CA THR A 28 -9.20 18.71 8.92
C THR A 28 -8.06 18.23 8.01
N PRO A 29 -7.23 19.13 7.47
CA PRO A 29 -6.09 18.72 6.68
C PRO A 29 -5.14 17.84 7.48
N VAL A 30 -4.61 16.78 6.85
CA VAL A 30 -3.60 15.89 7.41
C VAL A 30 -2.37 15.87 6.50
N THR A 31 -1.19 16.09 7.07
CA THR A 31 0.06 16.03 6.32
C THR A 31 0.54 14.59 6.21
N VAL A 32 0.50 14.05 4.98
CA VAL A 32 0.91 12.67 4.67
C VAL A 32 2.21 12.68 3.89
N ALA A 33 3.18 11.85 4.31
CA ALA A 33 4.38 11.61 3.52
C ALA A 33 4.33 10.23 2.85
N ALA A 34 4.43 10.21 1.52
CA ALA A 34 4.68 8.99 0.77
C ALA A 34 6.19 8.79 0.59
N VAL A 35 6.72 7.68 1.10
CA VAL A 35 8.14 7.34 1.02
C VAL A 35 8.36 6.21 0.04
N GLN A 36 9.15 6.46 -1.00
CA GLN A 36 9.56 5.48 -2.00
C GLN A 36 11.05 5.19 -1.86
N GLY A 37 11.37 3.96 -1.42
CA GLY A 37 12.75 3.52 -1.17
C GLY A 37 13.50 3.03 -2.41
N ASN A 38 12.81 2.95 -3.55
CA ASN A 38 13.33 2.39 -4.80
C ASN A 38 13.70 0.88 -4.72
N VAL A 39 13.86 0.27 -5.88
CA VAL A 39 14.35 -1.10 -6.03
C VAL A 39 15.82 -1.03 -6.46
N PRO A 40 16.72 -1.82 -5.84
CA PRO A 40 18.12 -1.85 -6.22
C PRO A 40 18.31 -2.26 -7.69
N GLU A 41 19.48 -1.92 -8.26
CA GLU A 41 19.83 -2.36 -9.61
C GLU A 41 19.86 -3.89 -9.70
N PRO A 42 19.49 -4.47 -10.88
CA PRO A 42 19.56 -5.91 -11.12
C PRO A 42 20.96 -6.46 -10.91
N GLY A 43 21.08 -7.59 -10.24
CA GLY A 43 22.36 -8.30 -10.04
C GLY A 43 22.64 -8.71 -8.60
N LEU A 44 21.84 -8.26 -7.64
CA LEU A 44 21.85 -8.80 -6.30
C LEU A 44 21.16 -10.18 -6.27
N ASP A 45 21.55 -11.03 -5.32
CA ASP A 45 20.74 -12.22 -5.04
C ASP A 45 19.37 -11.79 -4.47
N PHE A 46 18.38 -12.67 -4.62
CA PHE A 46 16.98 -12.38 -4.27
C PHE A 46 16.81 -11.93 -2.79
N ASN A 47 17.59 -12.47 -1.86
CA ASN A 47 17.46 -12.09 -0.45
C ASN A 47 18.14 -10.74 -0.17
N ALA A 48 19.27 -10.47 -0.80
CA ALA A 48 19.95 -9.19 -0.70
C ALA A 48 19.11 -8.06 -1.31
N GLU A 49 18.42 -8.30 -2.42
CA GLU A 49 17.51 -7.35 -3.05
C GLU A 49 16.34 -6.99 -2.13
N ARG A 50 15.66 -7.99 -1.55
CA ARG A 50 14.55 -7.78 -0.61
C ARG A 50 14.98 -6.98 0.63
N ARG A 51 16.17 -7.26 1.15
CA ARG A 51 16.72 -6.53 2.29
C ARG A 51 17.03 -5.09 1.92
N ALA A 52 17.64 -4.85 0.77
CA ALA A 52 17.97 -3.52 0.29
C ALA A 52 16.71 -2.67 0.06
N VAL A 53 15.63 -3.26 -0.45
CA VAL A 53 14.34 -2.55 -0.60
C VAL A 53 13.83 -2.06 0.76
N LEU A 54 13.81 -2.92 1.78
CA LEU A 54 13.41 -2.55 3.14
C LEU A 54 14.31 -1.46 3.73
N ASP A 55 15.62 -1.65 3.65
CA ASP A 55 16.61 -0.70 4.19
C ASP A 55 16.52 0.67 3.51
N ASN A 56 16.24 0.71 2.20
CA ASN A 56 16.04 1.95 1.46
C ASN A 56 14.80 2.73 1.96
N HIS A 57 13.68 2.06 2.20
CA HIS A 57 12.48 2.70 2.75
C HIS A 57 12.73 3.24 4.16
N ALA A 58 13.41 2.45 4.99
CA ALA A 58 13.78 2.88 6.34
C ALA A 58 14.73 4.10 6.32
N THR A 59 15.77 4.05 5.48
CA THR A 59 16.72 5.17 5.33
C THR A 59 16.03 6.43 4.84
N ALA A 60 15.18 6.33 3.81
CA ALA A 60 14.44 7.48 3.29
C ALA A 60 13.47 8.08 4.35
N THR A 61 12.92 7.24 5.24
CA THR A 61 12.07 7.71 6.34
C THR A 61 12.89 8.43 7.41
N VAL A 62 14.08 7.94 7.74
CA VAL A 62 15.01 8.64 8.65
C VAL A 62 15.44 9.98 8.07
N ASP A 63 15.81 10.04 6.78
CA ASP A 63 16.15 11.28 6.08
C ASP A 63 14.98 12.28 6.07
N LEU A 64 13.74 11.79 5.92
CA LEU A 64 12.53 12.61 6.03
C LEU A 64 12.42 13.22 7.44
N ALA A 65 12.61 12.41 8.49
CA ALA A 65 12.58 12.86 9.87
C ALA A 65 13.62 13.97 10.14
N ASP A 66 14.84 13.79 9.66
CA ASP A 66 15.92 14.78 9.75
C ASP A 66 15.60 16.08 9.01
N ARG A 67 14.98 15.99 7.83
CA ARG A 67 14.56 17.18 7.06
C ARG A 67 13.42 17.92 7.75
N ALA A 68 12.47 17.20 8.32
CA ALA A 68 11.38 17.77 9.10
C ALA A 68 11.91 18.46 10.38
N ALA A 69 12.88 17.84 11.08
CA ALA A 69 13.51 18.43 12.25
C ALA A 69 14.27 19.72 11.93
N ARG A 70 14.85 19.83 10.74
CA ARG A 70 15.50 21.07 10.25
C ARG A 70 14.53 22.11 9.68
N GLY A 71 13.23 21.81 9.61
CA GLY A 71 12.22 22.69 9.02
C GLY A 71 12.32 22.85 7.49
N THR A 72 13.01 21.92 6.80
CA THR A 72 13.13 21.95 5.33
C THR A 72 11.95 21.29 4.60
N VAL A 73 11.16 20.52 5.31
CA VAL A 73 9.88 19.96 4.88
C VAL A 73 8.88 20.05 6.04
N GLU A 74 7.59 20.02 5.70
CA GLU A 74 6.55 19.94 6.71
C GLU A 74 6.62 18.60 7.46
N ARG A 75 6.36 18.64 8.77
CA ARG A 75 6.35 17.43 9.59
C ARG A 75 5.11 16.60 9.26
N PRO A 76 5.26 15.32 8.83
CA PRO A 76 4.12 14.49 8.56
C PRO A 76 3.40 14.07 9.84
N GLU A 77 2.12 13.76 9.73
CA GLU A 77 1.29 13.18 10.79
C GLU A 77 1.14 11.66 10.62
N LEU A 78 1.41 11.17 9.39
CA LEU A 78 1.56 9.76 9.07
C LEU A 78 2.46 9.58 7.85
N VAL A 79 3.03 8.39 7.71
CA VAL A 79 3.88 8.02 6.57
C VAL A 79 3.29 6.79 5.89
N VAL A 80 3.36 6.74 4.55
CA VAL A 80 2.93 5.58 3.75
C VAL A 80 4.13 5.03 2.98
N TRP A 81 4.40 3.74 3.15
CA TRP A 81 5.29 2.95 2.32
C TRP A 81 4.47 2.17 1.28
N PRO A 82 4.99 1.97 0.07
CA PRO A 82 4.26 1.29 -0.99
C PRO A 82 4.09 -0.21 -0.72
N GLU A 83 3.30 -0.86 -1.60
CA GLU A 83 3.23 -2.31 -1.70
C GLU A 83 4.64 -2.93 -1.76
N ASN A 84 4.85 -4.05 -1.06
CA ASN A 84 6.11 -4.79 -1.03
C ASN A 84 7.33 -3.97 -0.54
N ALA A 85 7.14 -2.93 0.25
CA ALA A 85 8.23 -2.23 0.91
C ALA A 85 9.02 -3.16 1.86
N SER A 86 8.37 -4.21 2.37
CA SER A 86 9.00 -5.32 3.08
C SER A 86 8.54 -6.66 2.53
N ASP A 87 9.32 -7.26 1.65
CA ASP A 87 9.17 -8.67 1.22
C ASP A 87 9.73 -9.68 2.24
N ILE A 88 10.33 -9.19 3.31
CA ILE A 88 10.74 -9.97 4.47
C ILE A 88 9.63 -9.82 5.50
N ASP A 89 8.95 -10.93 5.82
CA ASP A 89 7.86 -10.96 6.79
C ASP A 89 8.31 -10.40 8.15
N PRO A 90 7.90 -9.17 8.53
CA PRO A 90 8.40 -8.54 9.75
C PRO A 90 7.79 -9.14 11.03
N LEU A 91 6.72 -9.91 10.90
CA LEU A 91 6.10 -10.59 12.05
C LEU A 91 6.86 -11.88 12.42
N ARG A 92 7.69 -12.39 11.51
CA ARG A 92 8.51 -13.60 11.70
C ARG A 92 10.01 -13.35 11.70
N ASN A 93 10.46 -12.17 11.29
CA ASN A 93 11.87 -11.80 11.22
C ASN A 93 12.13 -10.57 12.08
N PRO A 94 12.64 -10.75 13.31
CA PRO A 94 12.86 -9.64 14.25
C PRO A 94 13.77 -8.54 13.72
N ASP A 95 14.76 -8.89 12.88
CA ASP A 95 15.64 -7.92 12.23
C ASP A 95 14.91 -7.00 11.25
N ALA A 96 13.92 -7.51 10.52
CA ALA A 96 13.06 -6.69 9.67
C ALA A 96 12.14 -5.79 10.51
N ALA A 97 11.56 -6.34 11.58
CA ALA A 97 10.76 -5.56 12.53
C ALA A 97 11.57 -4.42 13.17
N GLU A 98 12.82 -4.69 13.54
CA GLU A 98 13.72 -3.67 14.12
C GLU A 98 14.02 -2.52 13.14
N VAL A 99 14.23 -2.84 11.85
CA VAL A 99 14.45 -1.83 10.80
C VAL A 99 13.23 -0.93 10.66
N ILE A 100 12.02 -1.51 10.61
CA ILE A 100 10.77 -0.74 10.52
C ILE A 100 10.56 0.11 11.78
N THR A 101 10.75 -0.47 12.96
CA THR A 101 10.61 0.23 14.24
C THR A 101 11.55 1.42 14.34
N ARG A 102 12.82 1.27 13.97
CA ARG A 102 13.80 2.36 13.96
C ARG A 102 13.38 3.51 13.05
N ALA A 103 12.87 3.21 11.85
CA ALA A 103 12.38 4.23 10.94
C ALA A 103 11.15 4.96 11.50
N THR A 104 10.21 4.20 12.07
CA THR A 104 8.99 4.73 12.69
C THR A 104 9.31 5.59 13.92
N ASP A 105 10.24 5.15 14.76
CA ASP A 105 10.70 5.92 15.92
C ASP A 105 11.40 7.22 15.52
N ALA A 106 12.19 7.19 14.45
CA ALA A 106 12.88 8.39 13.94
C ALA A 106 11.88 9.46 13.47
N VAL A 107 10.84 9.07 12.73
CA VAL A 107 9.85 10.04 12.25
C VAL A 107 8.83 10.42 13.32
N GLY A 108 8.61 9.56 14.33
CA GLY A 108 7.77 9.79 15.49
C GLY A 108 6.26 9.77 15.22
N VAL A 109 5.83 9.24 14.07
CA VAL A 109 4.44 9.08 13.66
C VAL A 109 4.20 7.69 13.08
N PRO A 110 2.95 7.20 13.01
CA PRO A 110 2.66 5.89 12.42
C PRO A 110 3.08 5.80 10.97
N VAL A 111 3.61 4.63 10.59
CA VAL A 111 3.94 4.27 9.21
C VAL A 111 3.01 3.16 8.74
N LEU A 112 2.33 3.35 7.61
CA LEU A 112 1.61 2.29 6.92
C LEU A 112 2.60 1.55 6.02
N VAL A 113 2.89 0.29 6.36
CA VAL A 113 3.94 -0.53 5.73
C VAL A 113 3.32 -1.57 4.82
N GLY A 114 3.61 -1.53 3.52
CA GLY A 114 3.28 -2.62 2.61
C GLY A 114 4.24 -3.80 2.79
N ALA A 115 3.72 -4.97 3.13
CA ALA A 115 4.52 -6.15 3.46
C ALA A 115 3.96 -7.44 2.86
N VAL A 116 4.86 -8.39 2.58
CA VAL A 116 4.50 -9.78 2.26
C VAL A 116 4.63 -10.63 3.51
N LEU A 117 3.52 -11.20 3.96
CA LEU A 117 3.50 -12.09 5.11
C LEU A 117 3.40 -13.56 4.68
N ARG A 118 4.01 -14.44 5.47
CA ARG A 118 3.97 -15.90 5.29
C ARG A 118 2.81 -16.50 6.08
N GLU A 119 1.61 -16.14 5.68
CA GLU A 119 0.36 -16.61 6.28
C GLU A 119 -0.79 -16.64 5.27
N PRO A 120 -1.73 -17.60 5.39
CA PRO A 120 -1.69 -18.75 6.30
C PRO A 120 -0.56 -19.72 5.93
N VAL A 121 -0.46 -20.86 6.64
CA VAL A 121 0.58 -21.87 6.38
C VAL A 121 0.60 -22.25 4.89
N ASP A 122 1.80 -22.30 4.30
CA ASP A 122 2.08 -22.60 2.88
C ASP A 122 1.59 -21.55 1.86
N HIS A 123 1.06 -20.43 2.30
CA HIS A 123 0.63 -19.33 1.45
C HIS A 123 1.35 -18.02 1.81
N LEU A 124 1.06 -17.00 1.02
CA LEU A 124 1.48 -15.63 1.26
C LEU A 124 0.25 -14.74 1.37
N SER A 125 0.39 -13.60 2.04
CA SER A 125 -0.58 -12.51 1.97
C SER A 125 0.13 -11.19 1.66
N ASN A 126 -0.46 -10.41 0.77
CA ASN A 126 -0.05 -9.04 0.51
C ASN A 126 -0.81 -8.14 1.49
N THR A 127 -0.09 -7.42 2.33
CA THR A 127 -0.67 -6.84 3.54
C THR A 127 -0.12 -5.44 3.79
N SER A 128 -0.99 -4.51 4.12
CA SER A 128 -0.61 -3.24 4.73
C SER A 128 -0.72 -3.34 6.24
N ILE A 129 0.31 -2.89 6.96
CA ILE A 129 0.40 -2.95 8.43
C ILE A 129 0.63 -1.54 8.97
N VAL A 130 -0.19 -1.11 9.91
CA VAL A 130 0.06 0.10 10.69
C VAL A 130 1.15 -0.18 11.70
N TRP A 131 2.27 0.54 11.60
CA TRP A 131 3.40 0.40 12.53
C TRP A 131 3.56 1.67 13.36
N GLY A 132 3.27 1.58 14.65
CA GLY A 132 3.35 2.72 15.56
C GLY A 132 4.73 2.89 16.18
N PRO A 133 5.16 4.13 16.50
CA PRO A 133 6.41 4.40 17.20
C PRO A 133 6.45 3.76 18.60
N THR A 134 7.62 3.35 19.05
CA THR A 134 7.85 2.88 20.42
C THR A 134 7.45 3.98 21.42
N GLY A 135 6.65 3.64 22.43
CA GLY A 135 6.17 4.62 23.42
C GLY A 135 4.92 5.41 22.98
N SER A 136 4.39 5.20 21.78
CA SER A 136 3.08 5.71 21.39
C SER A 136 1.94 4.91 22.08
N ALA A 137 0.70 5.38 21.92
CA ALA A 137 -0.47 4.65 22.44
C ALA A 137 -0.71 3.30 21.75
N ALA A 138 -0.19 3.11 20.53
CA ALA A 138 -0.29 1.88 19.75
C ALA A 138 1.08 1.55 19.11
N PRO A 139 2.05 1.04 19.87
CA PRO A 139 3.39 0.76 19.37
C PRO A 139 3.45 -0.52 18.54
N GLY A 140 4.45 -0.58 17.64
CA GLY A 140 4.76 -1.76 16.84
C GLY A 140 3.69 -2.11 15.81
N PRO A 141 3.61 -3.38 15.38
CA PRO A 141 2.61 -3.81 14.41
C PRO A 141 1.20 -3.81 15.04
N GLY A 142 0.30 -3.03 14.43
CA GLY A 142 -1.08 -2.85 14.86
C GLY A 142 -2.09 -3.39 13.86
N GLU A 143 -3.07 -2.56 13.47
CA GLU A 143 -4.08 -2.91 12.49
C GLU A 143 -3.45 -3.29 11.16
N ARG A 144 -4.10 -4.21 10.43
CA ARG A 144 -3.66 -4.64 9.11
C ARG A 144 -4.80 -4.87 8.15
N TYR A 145 -4.52 -4.64 6.88
CA TYR A 145 -5.36 -4.97 5.76
C TYR A 145 -4.66 -5.99 4.87
N VAL A 146 -5.33 -7.09 4.56
CA VAL A 146 -4.87 -8.08 3.58
C VAL A 146 -5.59 -7.82 2.28
N LYS A 147 -4.84 -7.75 1.19
CA LYS A 147 -5.33 -7.55 -0.17
C LYS A 147 -6.46 -8.52 -0.50
N ARG A 148 -7.63 -8.02 -0.86
CA ARG A 148 -8.85 -8.82 -1.12
C ARG A 148 -8.86 -9.44 -2.51
N HIS A 149 -8.18 -8.80 -3.47
CA HIS A 149 -8.13 -9.23 -4.85
C HIS A 149 -6.69 -9.41 -5.33
N PRO A 150 -6.04 -10.55 -5.00
CA PRO A 150 -4.74 -10.87 -5.54
C PRO A 150 -4.73 -10.86 -7.07
N ALA A 151 -3.62 -10.41 -7.66
CA ALA A 151 -3.48 -10.28 -9.10
C ALA A 151 -3.29 -11.66 -9.77
N PRO A 152 -4.18 -12.06 -10.71
CA PRO A 152 -4.03 -13.32 -11.43
C PRO A 152 -2.70 -13.36 -12.21
N PHE A 153 -2.07 -14.53 -12.27
CA PHE A 153 -0.79 -14.80 -12.93
C PHE A 153 0.45 -14.08 -12.35
N ALA A 154 0.26 -13.24 -11.33
CA ALA A 154 1.34 -12.59 -10.60
C ALA A 154 1.42 -13.07 -9.14
N GLU A 155 0.28 -13.07 -8.45
CA GLU A 155 0.19 -13.46 -7.04
C GLU A 155 -0.43 -14.85 -6.85
N TYR A 156 -1.23 -15.32 -7.81
CA TYR A 156 -1.71 -16.70 -7.84
C TYR A 156 -1.91 -17.16 -9.30
N ILE A 157 -1.91 -18.47 -9.52
CA ILE A 157 -2.14 -19.04 -10.84
C ILE A 157 -3.53 -19.71 -10.87
N PRO A 158 -4.53 -19.08 -11.51
CA PRO A 158 -5.81 -19.72 -11.70
C PRO A 158 -5.65 -20.97 -12.57
N PHE A 159 -6.34 -22.06 -12.22
CA PHE A 159 -6.27 -23.33 -12.96
C PHE A 159 -4.81 -23.79 -13.24
N ARG A 160 -3.93 -23.73 -12.25
CA ARG A 160 -2.48 -23.99 -12.34
C ARG A 160 -2.16 -25.27 -13.13
N SER A 161 -2.88 -26.37 -12.88
CA SER A 161 -2.66 -27.66 -13.57
C SER A 161 -2.89 -27.57 -15.07
N PHE A 162 -3.86 -26.78 -15.50
CA PHE A 162 -4.15 -26.53 -16.92
C PHE A 162 -3.04 -25.70 -17.57
N PHE A 163 -2.69 -24.57 -16.97
CA PHE A 163 -1.68 -23.68 -17.57
C PHE A 163 -0.27 -24.26 -17.54
N ARG A 164 0.05 -25.15 -16.60
CA ARG A 164 1.34 -25.86 -16.55
C ARG A 164 1.60 -26.72 -17.81
N VAL A 165 0.54 -27.21 -18.48
CA VAL A 165 0.68 -27.95 -19.75
C VAL A 165 1.27 -27.07 -20.86
N PHE A 166 1.05 -25.75 -20.80
CA PHE A 166 1.45 -24.80 -21.83
C PHE A 166 2.72 -24.02 -21.49
N SER A 167 3.05 -23.87 -20.20
CA SER A 167 4.19 -23.06 -19.77
C SER A 167 4.66 -23.42 -18.37
N ASP A 168 5.98 -23.63 -18.22
CA ASP A 168 6.63 -23.82 -16.93
C ASP A 168 6.72 -22.52 -16.12
N LYS A 169 6.40 -21.36 -16.72
CA LYS A 169 6.41 -20.06 -16.03
C LYS A 169 5.41 -19.99 -14.89
N VAL A 170 4.37 -20.82 -14.88
CA VAL A 170 3.45 -20.95 -13.74
C VAL A 170 4.15 -21.37 -12.45
N ASP A 171 5.32 -22.00 -12.52
CA ASP A 171 6.10 -22.44 -11.36
C ASP A 171 7.00 -21.32 -10.79
N LEU A 172 7.06 -20.15 -11.43
CA LEU A 172 7.69 -18.95 -10.88
C LEU A 172 6.91 -18.45 -9.64
N VAL A 173 5.58 -18.58 -9.66
CA VAL A 173 4.73 -18.32 -8.49
C VAL A 173 4.75 -19.57 -7.61
N ARG A 174 5.76 -19.65 -6.73
CA ARG A 174 5.99 -20.83 -5.88
C ARG A 174 4.92 -21.02 -4.81
N ARG A 175 4.36 -19.93 -4.29
CA ARG A 175 3.28 -19.90 -3.29
C ARG A 175 2.24 -18.91 -3.72
N ASP A 176 0.98 -19.32 -3.69
CA ASP A 176 -0.13 -18.44 -4.03
C ASP A 176 -0.42 -17.49 -2.86
N PHE A 177 -0.76 -16.25 -3.20
CA PHE A 177 -1.27 -15.29 -2.26
C PHE A 177 -2.76 -15.56 -2.01
N VAL A 178 -3.16 -15.43 -0.77
CA VAL A 178 -4.55 -15.59 -0.37
C VAL A 178 -5.27 -14.25 -0.29
N PRO A 179 -6.56 -14.20 -0.66
CA PRO A 179 -7.36 -13.00 -0.52
C PRO A 179 -7.70 -12.73 0.95
N GLY A 180 -7.72 -11.43 1.31
CA GLY A 180 -8.33 -10.95 2.55
C GLY A 180 -9.84 -10.84 2.46
N GLU A 181 -10.49 -10.66 3.61
CA GLU A 181 -11.95 -10.57 3.71
C GLU A 181 -12.44 -9.18 4.16
N ARG A 182 -11.61 -8.43 4.85
CA ARG A 182 -11.97 -7.15 5.47
C ARG A 182 -11.87 -6.01 4.48
N VAL A 183 -12.73 -4.99 4.64
CA VAL A 183 -12.57 -3.72 3.93
C VAL A 183 -11.31 -3.01 4.42
N GLY A 184 -10.54 -2.45 3.49
CA GLY A 184 -9.29 -1.76 3.77
C GLY A 184 -9.53 -0.36 4.36
N VAL A 185 -9.91 -0.29 5.64
CA VAL A 185 -9.94 0.97 6.39
C VAL A 185 -9.12 0.78 7.64
N LEU A 186 -8.07 1.59 7.79
CA LEU A 186 -7.08 1.50 8.85
C LEU A 186 -6.96 2.84 9.57
N SER A 187 -6.83 2.79 10.91
CA SER A 187 -6.57 3.98 11.72
C SER A 187 -5.06 4.27 11.72
N VAL A 188 -4.64 5.30 10.98
CA VAL A 188 -3.23 5.66 10.86
C VAL A 188 -3.03 7.10 11.36
N GLY A 189 -2.55 7.26 12.56
CA GLY A 189 -2.46 8.57 13.21
C GLY A 189 -3.83 9.25 13.32
N PRO A 190 -3.97 10.49 12.82
CA PRO A 190 -5.25 11.22 12.88
C PRO A 190 -6.25 10.79 11.81
N ALA A 191 -5.87 9.98 10.80
CA ALA A 191 -6.68 9.66 9.64
C ALA A 191 -7.23 8.22 9.66
N ARG A 192 -8.38 8.03 9.05
CA ARG A 192 -8.92 6.72 8.67
C ARG A 192 -8.60 6.47 7.19
N VAL A 193 -7.49 5.81 6.96
CA VAL A 193 -6.95 5.59 5.61
C VAL A 193 -7.72 4.48 4.91
N GLY A 194 -8.30 4.80 3.75
CA GLY A 194 -8.84 3.81 2.81
C GLY A 194 -7.71 3.19 2.01
N ASP A 195 -7.45 1.91 2.21
CA ASP A 195 -6.35 1.18 1.58
C ASP A 195 -6.85 0.24 0.49
N VAL A 196 -6.26 0.37 -0.68
CA VAL A 196 -6.42 -0.53 -1.84
C VAL A 196 -5.04 -0.80 -2.44
N ILE A 197 -4.67 -2.07 -2.57
CA ILE A 197 -3.31 -2.45 -2.94
C ILE A 197 -3.23 -2.75 -4.44
N CYS A 198 -2.44 -1.94 -5.18
CA CYS A 198 -2.04 -2.17 -6.58
C CYS A 198 -3.23 -2.47 -7.52
N PHE A 199 -3.36 -3.71 -7.99
CA PHE A 199 -4.41 -4.17 -8.91
C PHE A 199 -5.84 -3.92 -8.40
N GLU A 200 -6.03 -3.80 -7.11
CA GLU A 200 -7.35 -3.56 -6.52
C GLU A 200 -7.98 -2.23 -6.97
N VAL A 201 -7.18 -1.25 -7.38
CA VAL A 201 -7.69 0.05 -7.85
C VAL A 201 -8.59 -0.07 -9.09
N VAL A 202 -8.49 -1.16 -9.86
CA VAL A 202 -9.39 -1.39 -11.01
C VAL A 202 -10.78 -1.86 -10.61
N HIS A 203 -10.97 -2.21 -9.35
CA HIS A 203 -12.25 -2.67 -8.81
C HIS A 203 -12.99 -1.53 -8.12
N ASP A 204 -13.79 -0.77 -8.87
CA ASP A 204 -14.61 0.36 -8.35
C ASP A 204 -15.35 0.03 -7.04
N GLY A 205 -15.81 -1.21 -6.89
CA GLY A 205 -16.50 -1.67 -5.70
C GLY A 205 -15.65 -1.58 -4.46
N LEU A 206 -14.36 -1.94 -4.54
CA LEU A 206 -13.42 -1.89 -3.42
C LEU A 206 -13.22 -0.47 -2.91
N VAL A 207 -12.94 0.47 -3.83
CA VAL A 207 -12.76 1.89 -3.48
C VAL A 207 -14.02 2.45 -2.82
N ARG A 208 -15.20 2.13 -3.37
CA ARG A 208 -16.48 2.56 -2.76
C ARG A 208 -16.73 1.93 -1.39
N ASP A 209 -16.28 0.69 -1.18
CA ASP A 209 -16.42 0.02 0.11
C ASP A 209 -15.57 0.72 1.18
N THR A 210 -14.34 1.18 0.86
CA THR A 210 -13.51 1.93 1.82
C THR A 210 -14.17 3.26 2.22
N VAL A 211 -14.69 4.01 1.24
CA VAL A 211 -15.41 5.26 1.52
C VAL A 211 -16.67 5.01 2.37
N ARG A 212 -17.47 4.00 2.04
CA ARG A 212 -18.68 3.63 2.82
C ARG A 212 -18.35 3.16 4.22
N ALA A 213 -17.19 2.52 4.41
CA ALA A 213 -16.71 2.11 5.71
C ALA A 213 -16.09 3.26 6.52
N GLY A 214 -16.11 4.49 5.96
CA GLY A 214 -15.70 5.71 6.63
C GLY A 214 -14.20 5.98 6.53
N ALA A 215 -13.59 5.72 5.38
CA ALA A 215 -12.28 6.29 5.05
C ALA A 215 -12.44 7.80 4.78
N ASP A 216 -11.43 8.57 5.24
CA ASP A 216 -11.37 10.03 5.08
C ASP A 216 -10.95 10.44 3.66
#